data_18a0612a682bf60a9b8c61037d7a62c7
#
_entry.id   18a0612a682bf60a9b8c61037d7a62c7
#
_cell.length_a   1.000
_cell.length_b   1.000
_cell.length_c   1.000
_cell.angle_alpha   90.00
_cell.angle_beta   90.00
_cell.angle_gamma   90.00
#
_symmetry.space_group_name_H-M   'P 1'
#
loop_
_entity.id
_entity.type
_entity.pdbx_description
1 polymer ?
#
loop_
_entity_poly.entity_id
_entity_poly.type
_entity_poly.pdbx_seq_one_letter_code
_entity_poly.pdbx_strand_id
1 'polypeptide(L)'
;MPLTQDQINIIKATVPVVQEHGTAITTVFYKNMLTENPELNDYFNTTNQLNGHQQRALAGALYAYAANIDNLGALGPAVETITNKHASLYIKPEHYKVVGTYLLAAMGEVLGDALTPEIHDAWGAAYWQLADLFIAKEEELYKQGEGWRDWRKFKIDKKVPESDVITSFYLKPVDGKPLPNFRPGQYISVRMNVPDLKYMQARQYSLSDKHSPDYYRISVKKESGLDPRHPEAKYNPGYISNILHDLKNEGDIIEVSHPHGDFFLVDGESTSPI
;
A
#
# COMPACT_ATOMS: atom_id res chain seq x y z
N MET A 1 -15.41 -8.66 17.01
CA MET A 1 -16.85 -8.84 17.41
C MET A 1 -17.69 -7.84 16.59
N PRO A 2 -18.92 -8.17 16.24
CA PRO A 2 -19.79 -7.22 15.55
C PRO A 2 -20.06 -6.01 16.45
N LEU A 3 -20.23 -4.82 15.83
CA LEU A 3 -20.60 -3.59 16.54
C LEU A 3 -22.02 -3.71 17.10
N THR A 4 -22.25 -3.11 18.26
CA THR A 4 -23.61 -2.92 18.79
C THR A 4 -24.34 -1.86 17.98
N GLN A 5 -25.70 -1.83 18.08
CA GLN A 5 -26.47 -0.80 17.39
C GLN A 5 -26.13 0.61 17.89
N ASP A 6 -25.83 0.76 19.18
CA ASP A 6 -25.43 2.05 19.76
C ASP A 6 -24.08 2.52 19.19
N GLN A 7 -23.09 1.62 19.05
CA GLN A 7 -21.83 1.93 18.41
C GLN A 7 -22.01 2.33 16.94
N ILE A 8 -22.85 1.63 16.19
CA ILE A 8 -23.18 1.99 14.81
C ILE A 8 -23.81 3.38 14.74
N ASN A 9 -24.75 3.69 15.64
CA ASN A 9 -25.40 5.00 15.69
C ASN A 9 -24.39 6.12 16.01
N ILE A 10 -23.48 5.89 16.95
CA ILE A 10 -22.40 6.82 17.29
C ILE A 10 -21.48 7.06 16.08
N ILE A 11 -21.02 6.00 15.42
CA ILE A 11 -20.17 6.13 14.23
C ILE A 11 -20.87 6.94 13.14
N LYS A 12 -22.15 6.66 12.86
CA LYS A 12 -22.95 7.43 11.87
C LYS A 12 -23.08 8.90 12.26
N ALA A 13 -23.28 9.20 13.53
CA ALA A 13 -23.36 10.58 14.02
C ALA A 13 -22.03 11.34 13.88
N THR A 14 -20.90 10.65 13.85
CA THR A 14 -19.56 11.25 13.70
C THR A 14 -19.11 11.41 12.25
N VAL A 15 -19.87 10.94 11.24
CA VAL A 15 -19.54 11.09 9.81
C VAL A 15 -19.21 12.54 9.42
N PRO A 16 -20.00 13.57 9.80
CA PRO A 16 -19.67 14.97 9.49
C PRO A 16 -18.33 15.41 10.11
N VAL A 17 -18.04 14.96 11.33
CA VAL A 17 -16.80 15.28 12.04
C VAL A 17 -15.58 14.69 11.33
N VAL A 18 -15.68 13.42 10.89
CA VAL A 18 -14.61 12.76 10.12
C VAL A 18 -14.43 13.41 8.75
N GLN A 19 -15.51 13.85 8.12
CA GLN A 19 -15.45 14.57 6.85
C GLN A 19 -14.71 15.91 6.99
N GLU A 20 -14.94 16.64 8.04
CA GLU A 20 -14.31 17.94 8.30
C GLU A 20 -12.87 17.82 8.81
N HIS A 21 -12.63 16.95 9.79
CA HIS A 21 -11.36 16.86 10.52
C HIS A 21 -10.47 15.68 10.10
N GLY A 22 -10.94 14.78 9.23
CA GLY A 22 -10.24 13.54 8.90
C GLY A 22 -8.80 13.74 8.43
N THR A 23 -8.54 14.75 7.59
CA THR A 23 -7.16 15.03 7.13
C THR A 23 -6.28 15.57 8.26
N ALA A 24 -6.82 16.37 9.19
CA ALA A 24 -6.08 16.84 10.35
C ALA A 24 -5.72 15.66 11.27
N ILE A 25 -6.69 14.78 11.55
CA ILE A 25 -6.49 13.56 12.35
C ILE A 25 -5.39 12.69 11.74
N THR A 26 -5.48 12.40 10.44
CA THR A 26 -4.51 11.53 9.79
C THR A 26 -3.12 12.17 9.64
N THR A 27 -3.04 13.50 9.59
CA THR A 27 -1.76 14.23 9.62
C THR A 27 -1.06 14.06 10.97
N VAL A 28 -1.79 14.28 12.07
CA VAL A 28 -1.28 14.06 13.43
C VAL A 28 -0.90 12.59 13.63
N PHE A 29 -1.78 11.68 13.20
CA PHE A 29 -1.55 10.23 13.26
C PHE A 29 -0.20 9.83 12.63
N TYR A 30 0.02 10.15 11.35
CA TYR A 30 1.27 9.77 10.67
C TYR A 30 2.48 10.44 11.29
N LYS A 31 2.39 11.71 11.66
CA LYS A 31 3.49 12.42 12.31
C LYS A 31 3.91 11.71 13.58
N ASN A 32 2.98 11.45 14.50
CA ASN A 32 3.29 10.86 15.79
C ASN A 32 3.78 9.42 15.63
N MET A 33 3.03 8.60 14.89
CA MET A 33 3.36 7.19 14.67
C MET A 33 4.76 7.01 14.06
N LEU A 34 5.08 7.72 12.97
CA LEU A 34 6.36 7.54 12.28
C LEU A 34 7.55 8.19 13.01
N THR A 35 7.28 9.14 13.88
CA THR A 35 8.32 9.74 14.75
C THR A 35 8.70 8.79 15.88
N GLU A 36 7.71 8.16 16.51
CA GLU A 36 7.91 7.27 17.65
C GLU A 36 8.25 5.83 17.26
N ASN A 37 7.91 5.41 16.02
CA ASN A 37 8.22 4.09 15.46
C ASN A 37 8.92 4.26 14.09
N PRO A 38 10.18 4.70 14.07
CA PRO A 38 10.88 5.04 12.83
C PRO A 38 11.06 3.84 11.87
N GLU A 39 11.06 2.61 12.37
CA GLU A 39 11.11 1.39 11.54
C GLU A 39 9.89 1.23 10.64
N LEU A 40 8.76 1.84 10.98
CA LEU A 40 7.57 1.82 10.13
C LEU A 40 7.75 2.63 8.84
N ASN A 41 8.74 3.53 8.77
CA ASN A 41 9.06 4.24 7.53
C ASN A 41 9.45 3.28 6.38
N ASP A 42 9.87 2.06 6.67
CA ASP A 42 10.14 1.03 5.67
C ASP A 42 8.89 0.60 4.87
N TYR A 43 7.71 0.78 5.43
CA TYR A 43 6.41 0.37 4.83
C TYR A 43 5.71 1.50 4.10
N PHE A 44 5.97 2.76 4.46
CA PHE A 44 5.24 3.90 3.90
C PHE A 44 6.00 4.58 2.77
N ASN A 45 5.27 4.98 1.73
CA ASN A 45 5.81 5.75 0.62
C ASN A 45 6.12 7.19 1.08
N THR A 46 7.40 7.52 1.22
CA THR A 46 7.85 8.84 1.66
C THR A 46 7.32 9.98 0.80
N THR A 47 7.27 9.81 -0.52
CA THR A 47 6.72 10.82 -1.42
C THR A 47 5.24 11.10 -1.12
N ASN A 48 4.45 10.05 -0.87
CA ASN A 48 3.03 10.20 -0.51
C ASN A 48 2.84 10.80 0.88
N GLN A 49 3.78 10.60 1.79
CA GLN A 49 3.79 11.28 3.09
C GLN A 49 4.07 12.78 2.93
N LEU A 50 5.08 13.14 2.13
CA LEU A 50 5.49 14.52 1.93
C LEU A 50 4.45 15.39 1.21
N ASN A 51 3.72 14.83 0.25
CA ASN A 51 2.71 15.55 -0.54
C ASN A 51 1.27 15.44 0.04
N GLY A 52 1.09 14.76 1.17
CA GLY A 52 -0.20 14.60 1.84
C GLY A 52 -1.15 13.59 1.17
N HIS A 53 -0.73 12.85 0.14
CA HIS A 53 -1.56 11.83 -0.49
C HIS A 53 -1.96 10.73 0.49
N GLN A 54 -1.01 10.28 1.31
CA GLN A 54 -1.27 9.21 2.29
C GLN A 54 -2.30 9.64 3.34
N GLN A 55 -2.18 10.89 3.84
CA GLN A 55 -3.10 11.46 4.82
C GLN A 55 -4.52 11.53 4.27
N ARG A 56 -4.68 12.07 3.06
CA ARG A 56 -5.99 12.16 2.40
C ARG A 56 -6.58 10.78 2.09
N ALA A 57 -5.75 9.82 1.68
CA ALA A 57 -6.22 8.46 1.39
C ALA A 57 -6.80 7.78 2.65
N LEU A 58 -6.10 7.88 3.78
CA LEU A 58 -6.58 7.32 5.05
C LEU A 58 -7.83 8.07 5.55
N ALA A 59 -7.87 9.39 5.48
CA ALA A 59 -9.05 10.19 5.84
C ALA A 59 -10.27 9.79 5.00
N GLY A 60 -10.09 9.60 3.68
CA GLY A 60 -11.14 9.11 2.79
C GLY A 60 -11.61 7.70 3.14
N ALA A 61 -10.69 6.81 3.53
CA ALA A 61 -11.04 5.45 3.95
C ALA A 61 -11.84 5.45 5.28
N LEU A 62 -11.45 6.26 6.26
CA LEU A 62 -12.20 6.43 7.52
C LEU A 62 -13.60 6.98 7.28
N TYR A 63 -13.72 8.01 6.42
CA TYR A 63 -15.00 8.56 6.03
C TYR A 63 -15.89 7.51 5.34
N ALA A 64 -15.35 6.80 4.34
CA ALA A 64 -16.10 5.78 3.61
C ALA A 64 -16.55 4.65 4.54
N TYR A 65 -15.71 4.24 5.48
CA TYR A 65 -16.03 3.22 6.48
C TYR A 65 -17.18 3.68 7.39
N ALA A 66 -17.09 4.89 7.97
CA ALA A 66 -18.11 5.43 8.84
C ALA A 66 -19.44 5.65 8.11
N ALA A 67 -19.40 6.14 6.87
CA ALA A 67 -20.60 6.37 6.05
C ALA A 67 -21.32 5.08 5.64
N ASN A 68 -20.60 3.94 5.60
CA ASN A 68 -21.14 2.64 5.20
C ASN A 68 -21.12 1.63 6.35
N ILE A 69 -21.09 2.06 7.61
CA ILE A 69 -20.90 1.18 8.77
C ILE A 69 -22.00 0.12 8.91
N ASP A 70 -23.18 0.37 8.41
CA ASP A 70 -24.34 -0.55 8.36
C ASP A 70 -24.43 -1.35 7.02
N ASN A 71 -23.53 -1.07 6.07
CA ASN A 71 -23.48 -1.75 4.77
C ASN A 71 -22.02 -1.94 4.31
N LEU A 72 -21.20 -2.63 5.10
CA LEU A 72 -19.79 -2.84 4.82
C LEU A 72 -19.54 -3.60 3.50
N GLY A 73 -20.53 -4.33 2.99
CA GLY A 73 -20.45 -4.99 1.68
C GLY A 73 -20.18 -4.02 0.52
N ALA A 74 -20.65 -2.77 0.63
CA ALA A 74 -20.38 -1.73 -0.36
C ALA A 74 -18.88 -1.36 -0.47
N LEU A 75 -18.09 -1.66 0.55
CA LEU A 75 -16.65 -1.38 0.59
C LEU A 75 -15.79 -2.53 0.02
N GLY A 76 -16.41 -3.63 -0.45
CA GLY A 76 -15.71 -4.82 -0.94
C GLY A 76 -14.56 -4.51 -1.91
N PRO A 77 -14.78 -3.75 -3.00
CA PRO A 77 -13.70 -3.40 -3.93
C PRO A 77 -12.55 -2.61 -3.28
N ALA A 78 -12.86 -1.65 -2.40
CA ALA A 78 -11.85 -0.88 -1.68
C ALA A 78 -11.05 -1.75 -0.71
N VAL A 79 -11.72 -2.66 0.00
CA VAL A 79 -11.08 -3.64 0.89
C VAL A 79 -10.12 -4.53 0.09
N GLU A 80 -10.52 -5.01 -1.08
CA GLU A 80 -9.69 -5.87 -1.93
C GLU A 80 -8.43 -5.13 -2.40
N THR A 81 -8.58 -3.91 -2.90
CA THR A 81 -7.43 -3.08 -3.31
C THR A 81 -6.46 -2.81 -2.15
N ILE A 82 -6.98 -2.45 -0.97
CA ILE A 82 -6.15 -2.15 0.20
C ILE A 82 -5.43 -3.40 0.68
N THR A 83 -6.12 -4.54 0.80
CA THR A 83 -5.51 -5.78 1.31
C THR A 83 -4.47 -6.36 0.35
N ASN A 84 -4.67 -6.29 -0.97
CA ASN A 84 -3.63 -6.62 -1.95
C ASN A 84 -2.40 -5.71 -1.80
N LYS A 85 -2.61 -4.42 -1.60
CA LYS A 85 -1.52 -3.47 -1.36
C LYS A 85 -0.75 -3.79 -0.07
N HIS A 86 -1.45 -4.04 1.02
CA HIS A 86 -0.86 -4.42 2.30
C HIS A 86 -0.10 -5.75 2.20
N ALA A 87 -0.70 -6.77 1.58
CA ALA A 87 -0.07 -8.06 1.38
C ALA A 87 1.22 -7.94 0.55
N SER A 88 1.22 -7.09 -0.48
CA SER A 88 2.41 -6.84 -1.31
C SER A 88 3.56 -6.14 -0.55
N LEU A 89 3.31 -5.64 0.65
CA LEU A 89 4.27 -5.01 1.55
C LEU A 89 4.54 -5.85 2.79
N TYR A 90 3.91 -7.01 2.91
CA TYR A 90 4.00 -7.89 4.08
C TYR A 90 3.61 -7.19 5.40
N ILE A 91 2.49 -6.44 5.36
CA ILE A 91 1.89 -5.87 6.58
C ILE A 91 1.47 -7.02 7.49
N LYS A 92 1.80 -6.89 8.78
CA LYS A 92 1.60 -7.93 9.79
C LYS A 92 0.50 -7.53 10.77
N PRO A 93 -0.14 -8.50 11.46
CA PRO A 93 -1.17 -8.22 12.46
C PRO A 93 -0.73 -7.24 13.56
N GLU A 94 0.53 -7.30 14.00
CA GLU A 94 1.08 -6.40 15.01
C GLU A 94 1.10 -4.92 14.58
N HIS A 95 1.19 -4.65 13.27
CA HIS A 95 1.16 -3.27 12.75
C HIS A 95 -0.21 -2.62 12.97
N TYR A 96 -1.30 -3.41 12.92
CA TYR A 96 -2.66 -2.91 13.17
C TYR A 96 -2.83 -2.40 14.60
N LYS A 97 -2.15 -3.03 15.57
CA LYS A 97 -2.17 -2.55 16.95
C LYS A 97 -1.53 -1.17 17.08
N VAL A 98 -0.38 -0.97 16.44
CA VAL A 98 0.30 0.32 16.43
C VAL A 98 -0.59 1.38 15.76
N VAL A 99 -1.09 1.09 14.56
CA VAL A 99 -1.97 2.00 13.80
C VAL A 99 -3.21 2.38 14.62
N GLY A 100 -3.90 1.42 15.25
CA GLY A 100 -5.09 1.69 16.06
C GLY A 100 -4.79 2.59 17.26
N THR A 101 -3.70 2.33 17.96
CA THR A 101 -3.28 3.14 19.11
C THR A 101 -3.04 4.60 18.70
N TYR A 102 -2.25 4.84 17.66
CA TYR A 102 -1.93 6.19 17.21
C TYR A 102 -3.11 6.90 16.52
N LEU A 103 -4.00 6.16 15.85
CA LEU A 103 -5.19 6.74 15.23
C LEU A 103 -6.16 7.28 16.27
N LEU A 104 -6.47 6.48 17.29
CA LEU A 104 -7.35 6.91 18.38
C LEU A 104 -6.73 8.06 19.19
N ALA A 105 -5.43 8.01 19.45
CA ALA A 105 -4.72 9.12 20.10
C ALA A 105 -4.78 10.42 19.27
N ALA A 106 -4.60 10.32 17.95
CA ALA A 106 -4.71 11.48 17.05
C ALA A 106 -6.13 12.06 16.98
N MET A 107 -7.16 11.20 17.07
CA MET A 107 -8.55 11.66 17.19
C MET A 107 -8.73 12.48 18.48
N GLY A 108 -8.18 12.00 19.61
CA GLY A 108 -8.22 12.73 20.89
C GLY A 108 -7.48 14.07 20.81
N GLU A 109 -6.30 14.12 20.20
CA GLU A 109 -5.52 15.34 20.06
C GLU A 109 -6.23 16.40 19.21
N VAL A 110 -6.90 15.98 18.13
CA VAL A 110 -7.56 16.92 17.19
C VAL A 110 -8.95 17.33 17.66
N LEU A 111 -9.72 16.42 18.23
CA LEU A 111 -11.12 16.66 18.59
C LEU A 111 -11.30 17.14 20.04
N GLY A 112 -10.30 16.96 20.91
CA GLY A 112 -10.35 17.36 22.30
C GLY A 112 -11.60 16.81 23.01
N ASP A 113 -12.31 17.67 23.71
CA ASP A 113 -13.51 17.32 24.48
C ASP A 113 -14.68 16.80 23.62
N ALA A 114 -14.65 17.01 22.30
CA ALA A 114 -15.65 16.46 21.39
C ALA A 114 -15.51 14.93 21.22
N LEU A 115 -14.34 14.35 21.51
CA LEU A 115 -14.14 12.91 21.57
C LEU A 115 -14.54 12.39 22.96
N THR A 116 -15.83 12.22 23.21
CA THR A 116 -16.29 11.65 24.48
C THR A 116 -15.83 10.20 24.64
N PRO A 117 -15.80 9.65 25.88
CA PRO A 117 -15.46 8.24 26.09
C PRO A 117 -16.29 7.27 25.25
N GLU A 118 -17.57 7.54 25.08
CA GLU A 118 -18.49 6.70 24.28
C GLU A 118 -18.10 6.72 22.80
N ILE A 119 -17.72 7.90 22.25
CA ILE A 119 -17.26 8.04 20.86
C ILE A 119 -15.91 7.34 20.68
N HIS A 120 -14.98 7.52 21.63
CA HIS A 120 -13.69 6.85 21.62
C HIS A 120 -13.85 5.33 21.60
N ASP A 121 -14.69 4.76 22.47
CA ASP A 121 -14.93 3.33 22.55
C ASP A 121 -15.61 2.78 21.29
N ALA A 122 -16.57 3.53 20.72
CA ALA A 122 -17.22 3.16 19.47
C ALA A 122 -16.21 3.11 18.30
N TRP A 123 -15.33 4.11 18.19
CA TRP A 123 -14.28 4.12 17.16
C TRP A 123 -13.22 3.05 17.40
N GLY A 124 -12.89 2.75 18.65
CA GLY A 124 -12.01 1.63 19.00
C GLY A 124 -12.58 0.29 18.52
N ALA A 125 -13.86 0.04 18.81
CA ALA A 125 -14.55 -1.17 18.36
C ALA A 125 -14.67 -1.22 16.82
N ALA A 126 -14.99 -0.11 16.17
CA ALA A 126 -15.07 0.01 14.72
C ALA A 126 -13.72 -0.22 14.03
N TYR A 127 -12.65 0.35 14.58
CA TYR A 127 -11.29 0.12 14.09
C TYR A 127 -10.94 -1.37 14.11
N TRP A 128 -11.15 -2.05 15.24
CA TRP A 128 -10.80 -3.47 15.37
C TRP A 128 -11.67 -4.37 14.50
N GLN A 129 -12.94 -4.02 14.27
CA GLN A 129 -13.76 -4.75 13.30
C GLN A 129 -13.16 -4.69 11.89
N LEU A 130 -12.70 -3.52 11.46
CA LEU A 130 -12.06 -3.34 10.15
C LEU A 130 -10.69 -3.99 10.09
N ALA A 131 -9.89 -3.86 11.15
CA ALA A 131 -8.56 -4.47 11.26
C ALA A 131 -8.63 -6.00 11.17
N ASP A 132 -9.56 -6.63 11.91
CA ASP A 132 -9.78 -8.08 11.87
C ASP A 132 -10.16 -8.55 10.47
N LEU A 133 -10.99 -7.79 9.75
CA LEU A 133 -11.34 -8.08 8.36
C LEU A 133 -10.12 -8.05 7.44
N PHE A 134 -9.29 -7.01 7.57
CA PHE A 134 -8.06 -6.87 6.77
C PHE A 134 -7.06 -7.97 7.07
N ILE A 135 -6.79 -8.24 8.35
CA ILE A 135 -5.88 -9.31 8.80
C ILE A 135 -6.32 -10.67 8.23
N ALA A 136 -7.62 -10.98 8.29
CA ALA A 136 -8.14 -12.24 7.75
C ALA A 136 -7.96 -12.33 6.22
N LYS A 137 -8.25 -11.26 5.50
CA LYS A 137 -8.07 -11.21 4.04
C LYS A 137 -6.62 -11.27 3.61
N GLU A 138 -5.74 -10.57 4.30
CA GLU A 138 -4.30 -10.60 4.04
C GLU A 138 -3.72 -12.00 4.32
N GLU A 139 -4.19 -12.68 5.38
CA GLU A 139 -3.78 -14.07 5.64
C GLU A 139 -4.25 -15.03 4.53
N GLU A 140 -5.42 -14.80 3.92
CA GLU A 140 -5.86 -15.56 2.74
C GLU A 140 -4.91 -15.33 1.55
N LEU A 141 -4.49 -14.08 1.30
CA LEU A 141 -3.53 -13.75 0.25
C LEU A 141 -2.15 -14.37 0.52
N TYR A 142 -1.69 -14.36 1.77
CA TYR A 142 -0.42 -15.00 2.14
C TYR A 142 -0.45 -16.53 1.97
N LYS A 143 -1.59 -17.17 2.20
CA LYS A 143 -1.75 -18.62 1.94
C LYS A 143 -1.65 -18.97 0.46
N GLN A 144 -2.11 -18.09 -0.43
CA GLN A 144 -2.00 -18.28 -1.87
C GLN A 144 -0.55 -18.21 -2.37
N GLY A 145 0.36 -17.61 -1.59
CA GLY A 145 1.77 -17.46 -1.92
C GLY A 145 2.61 -18.74 -1.80
N GLU A 146 2.01 -19.92 -1.62
CA GLU A 146 2.71 -21.22 -1.60
C GLU A 146 3.95 -21.26 -0.68
N GLY A 147 3.88 -20.60 0.47
CA GLY A 147 4.98 -20.47 1.44
C GLY A 147 5.91 -19.29 1.22
N TRP A 148 5.71 -18.51 0.18
CA TRP A 148 6.41 -17.24 -0.01
C TRP A 148 5.71 -16.12 0.78
N ARG A 149 6.13 -15.94 2.04
CA ARG A 149 5.49 -15.05 3.02
C ARG A 149 6.35 -13.89 3.47
N ASP A 150 7.45 -13.60 2.76
CA ASP A 150 8.36 -12.48 3.08
C ASP A 150 9.12 -12.06 1.82
N TRP A 151 9.85 -10.97 1.92
CA TRP A 151 10.70 -10.46 0.85
C TRP A 151 11.69 -11.52 0.38
N ARG A 152 11.73 -11.77 -0.93
CA ARG A 152 12.62 -12.75 -1.55
C ARG A 152 13.66 -12.01 -2.38
N LYS A 153 14.91 -12.47 -2.31
CA LYS A 153 16.03 -11.87 -3.04
C LYS A 153 16.01 -12.29 -4.50
N PHE A 154 16.11 -11.28 -5.37
CA PHE A 154 16.20 -11.45 -6.81
C PHE A 154 17.44 -10.76 -7.34
N LYS A 155 18.08 -11.40 -8.29
CA LYS A 155 19.16 -10.80 -9.08
C LYS A 155 18.56 -10.12 -10.31
N ILE A 156 19.01 -8.93 -10.62
CA ILE A 156 18.77 -8.28 -11.92
C ILE A 156 19.60 -9.05 -12.94
N ASP A 157 18.94 -9.90 -13.72
CA ASP A 157 19.62 -10.76 -14.70
C ASP A 157 19.92 -10.00 -16.00
N LYS A 158 19.01 -9.08 -16.39
CA LYS A 158 19.13 -8.29 -17.62
C LYS A 158 18.41 -6.96 -17.47
N LYS A 159 19.01 -5.92 -18.07
CA LYS A 159 18.40 -4.59 -18.27
C LYS A 159 18.26 -4.33 -19.77
N VAL A 160 17.06 -4.04 -20.24
CA VAL A 160 16.79 -3.75 -21.66
C VAL A 160 16.16 -2.36 -21.77
N PRO A 161 16.86 -1.37 -22.32
CA PRO A 161 16.26 -0.09 -22.67
C PRO A 161 15.16 -0.30 -23.71
N GLU A 162 13.96 0.17 -23.41
CA GLU A 162 12.79 0.12 -24.32
C GLU A 162 12.54 1.49 -24.98
N SER A 163 12.91 2.56 -24.27
CA SER A 163 12.88 3.95 -24.76
C SER A 163 13.83 4.80 -23.92
N ASP A 164 13.88 6.10 -24.19
CA ASP A 164 14.70 7.06 -23.44
C ASP A 164 14.41 7.08 -21.92
N VAL A 165 13.21 6.67 -21.54
CA VAL A 165 12.76 6.74 -20.14
C VAL A 165 12.25 5.41 -19.59
N ILE A 166 12.12 4.36 -20.39
CA ILE A 166 11.61 3.05 -19.97
C ILE A 166 12.70 1.99 -20.14
N THR A 167 12.94 1.23 -19.08
CA THR A 167 13.82 0.06 -19.08
C THR A 167 13.08 -1.15 -18.54
N SER A 168 13.19 -2.29 -19.24
CA SER A 168 12.71 -3.58 -18.76
C SER A 168 13.80 -4.27 -17.95
N PHE A 169 13.40 -4.77 -16.78
CA PHE A 169 14.25 -5.50 -15.84
C PHE A 169 13.79 -6.95 -15.77
N TYR A 170 14.69 -7.88 -16.05
CA TYR A 170 14.48 -9.31 -15.87
C TYR A 170 15.05 -9.73 -14.52
N LEU A 171 14.20 -10.28 -13.67
CA LEU A 171 14.47 -10.54 -12.26
C LEU A 171 14.46 -12.05 -12.01
N LYS A 172 15.58 -12.64 -11.65
CA LYS A 172 15.71 -14.08 -11.34
C LYS A 172 15.85 -14.30 -9.84
N PRO A 173 15.14 -15.27 -9.26
CA PRO A 173 15.28 -15.59 -7.85
C PRO A 173 16.69 -16.11 -7.55
N VAL A 174 17.29 -15.60 -6.47
CA VAL A 174 18.66 -16.00 -6.06
C VAL A 174 18.70 -17.42 -5.51
N ASP A 175 17.64 -17.88 -4.89
CA ASP A 175 17.51 -19.21 -4.30
C ASP A 175 17.26 -20.32 -5.34
N GLY A 176 17.08 -19.97 -6.61
CA GLY A 176 16.86 -20.92 -7.72
C GLY A 176 15.52 -21.67 -7.68
N LYS A 177 14.64 -21.35 -6.73
CA LYS A 177 13.30 -21.97 -6.69
C LYS A 177 12.43 -21.40 -7.81
N PRO A 178 11.57 -22.22 -8.42
CA PRO A 178 10.66 -21.75 -9.47
C PRO A 178 9.73 -20.66 -8.96
N LEU A 179 9.29 -19.83 -9.88
CA LEU A 179 8.34 -18.75 -9.61
C LEU A 179 6.91 -19.24 -9.76
N PRO A 180 5.99 -18.85 -8.87
CA PRO A 180 4.58 -19.16 -9.00
C PRO A 180 3.99 -18.50 -10.25
N ASN A 181 2.91 -19.10 -10.76
CA ASN A 181 2.10 -18.47 -11.79
C ASN A 181 1.51 -17.15 -11.27
N PHE A 182 1.29 -16.23 -12.21
CA PHE A 182 0.57 -15.00 -11.93
C PHE A 182 -0.51 -14.76 -13.00
N ARG A 183 -1.53 -14.01 -12.64
CA ARG A 183 -2.58 -13.59 -13.58
C ARG A 183 -2.15 -12.27 -14.26
N PRO A 184 -2.45 -12.09 -15.58
CA PRO A 184 -2.28 -10.80 -16.24
C PRO A 184 -2.98 -9.68 -15.46
N GLY A 185 -2.27 -8.59 -15.16
CA GLY A 185 -2.74 -7.50 -14.29
C GLY A 185 -2.08 -7.51 -12.90
N GLN A 186 -1.49 -8.61 -12.46
CA GLN A 186 -0.75 -8.63 -11.20
C GLN A 186 0.56 -7.84 -11.27
N TYR A 187 0.97 -7.38 -10.12
CA TYR A 187 2.22 -6.63 -9.89
C TYR A 187 3.04 -7.27 -8.77
N ILE A 188 4.31 -6.93 -8.73
CA ILE A 188 5.20 -7.19 -7.60
C ILE A 188 5.60 -5.87 -6.94
N SER A 189 5.87 -5.90 -5.64
CA SER A 189 6.59 -4.82 -4.96
C SER A 189 8.08 -5.08 -5.05
N VAL A 190 8.83 -4.07 -5.46
CA VAL A 190 10.30 -4.04 -5.42
C VAL A 190 10.72 -3.15 -4.28
N ARG A 191 11.52 -3.68 -3.35
CA ARG A 191 12.02 -2.96 -2.17
C ARG A 191 13.54 -2.86 -2.20
N MET A 192 14.03 -1.69 -1.86
CA MET A 192 15.46 -1.45 -1.69
C MET A 192 15.72 -0.29 -0.73
N ASN A 193 16.92 -0.25 -0.19
CA ASN A 193 17.37 0.88 0.61
C ASN A 193 17.51 2.13 -0.26
N VAL A 194 17.03 3.25 0.28
CA VAL A 194 17.24 4.58 -0.30
C VAL A 194 18.26 5.30 0.56
N PRO A 195 19.50 5.50 0.09
CA PRO A 195 20.59 6.02 0.92
C PRO A 195 20.26 7.34 1.63
N ASP A 196 19.61 8.26 0.93
CA ASP A 196 19.25 9.58 1.45
C ASP A 196 18.20 9.54 2.57
N LEU A 197 17.36 8.49 2.60
CA LEU A 197 16.28 8.31 3.58
C LEU A 197 16.71 7.45 4.77
N LYS A 198 17.75 6.65 4.62
CA LYS A 198 18.26 5.69 5.61
C LYS A 198 17.26 4.58 6.00
N TYR A 199 16.22 4.34 5.19
CA TYR A 199 15.29 3.25 5.32
C TYR A 199 14.85 2.69 3.96
N MET A 200 14.15 1.57 4.00
CA MET A 200 13.70 0.87 2.81
C MET A 200 12.53 1.60 2.17
N GLN A 201 12.45 1.54 0.87
CA GLN A 201 11.27 1.97 0.13
C GLN A 201 10.83 0.90 -0.85
N ALA A 202 9.53 0.71 -0.97
CA ALA A 202 8.92 -0.20 -1.92
C ALA A 202 8.10 0.53 -2.97
N ARG A 203 8.10 0.01 -4.21
CA ARG A 203 7.19 0.45 -5.29
C ARG A 203 6.65 -0.76 -6.02
N GLN A 204 5.40 -0.64 -6.44
CA GLN A 204 4.70 -1.65 -7.21
C GLN A 204 5.00 -1.48 -8.71
N TYR A 205 5.27 -2.60 -9.37
CA TYR A 205 5.48 -2.68 -10.80
C TYR A 205 4.69 -3.85 -11.38
N SER A 206 3.85 -3.56 -12.37
CA SER A 206 3.12 -4.60 -13.08
C SER A 206 4.07 -5.58 -13.74
N LEU A 207 3.73 -6.86 -13.70
CA LEU A 207 4.42 -7.88 -14.44
C LEU A 207 4.12 -7.70 -15.94
N SER A 208 5.16 -7.53 -16.74
CA SER A 208 5.07 -7.05 -18.12
C SER A 208 5.45 -8.09 -19.17
N ASP A 209 5.51 -9.37 -18.80
CA ASP A 209 5.74 -10.49 -19.70
C ASP A 209 4.77 -11.64 -19.39
N LYS A 210 4.72 -12.64 -20.27
CA LYS A 210 4.05 -13.90 -19.97
C LYS A 210 4.73 -14.59 -18.79
N HIS A 211 3.99 -15.46 -18.13
CA HIS A 211 4.56 -16.27 -17.04
C HIS A 211 5.81 -17.05 -17.50
N SER A 212 6.83 -17.02 -16.66
CA SER A 212 8.02 -17.86 -16.73
C SER A 212 8.33 -18.38 -15.32
N PRO A 213 8.68 -19.67 -15.16
CA PRO A 213 9.12 -20.19 -13.87
C PRO A 213 10.50 -19.67 -13.44
N ASP A 214 11.25 -19.05 -14.35
CA ASP A 214 12.66 -18.72 -14.16
C ASP A 214 12.88 -17.22 -13.86
N TYR A 215 11.96 -16.35 -14.28
CA TYR A 215 12.11 -14.90 -14.10
C TYR A 215 10.78 -14.17 -14.09
N TYR A 216 10.79 -12.99 -13.47
CA TYR A 216 9.79 -11.95 -13.68
C TYR A 216 10.36 -10.81 -14.51
N ARG A 217 9.52 -10.17 -15.33
CA ARG A 217 9.87 -8.93 -16.03
C ARG A 217 8.99 -7.80 -15.54
N ILE A 218 9.61 -6.66 -15.24
CA ILE A 218 8.95 -5.38 -15.00
C ILE A 218 9.48 -4.34 -15.98
N SER A 219 8.62 -3.43 -16.44
CA SER A 219 9.03 -2.30 -17.29
C SER A 219 8.86 -1.03 -16.49
N VAL A 220 9.98 -0.39 -16.18
CA VAL A 220 10.07 0.74 -15.25
C VAL A 220 10.29 2.03 -16.01
N LYS A 221 9.34 2.97 -15.89
CA LYS A 221 9.56 4.34 -16.32
C LYS A 221 10.43 5.07 -15.31
N LYS A 222 11.49 5.72 -15.77
CA LYS A 222 12.29 6.62 -14.95
C LYS A 222 11.48 7.88 -14.64
N GLU A 223 11.17 8.11 -13.37
CA GLU A 223 10.36 9.23 -12.94
C GLU A 223 11.25 10.44 -12.63
N SER A 224 11.25 11.41 -13.54
CA SER A 224 12.08 12.61 -13.42
C SER A 224 11.63 13.58 -12.32
N GLY A 225 10.37 13.47 -11.88
CA GLY A 225 9.77 14.40 -10.92
C GLY A 225 9.30 15.71 -11.54
N LEU A 226 9.38 15.84 -12.85
CA LEU A 226 8.85 16.99 -13.60
C LEU A 226 7.53 16.58 -14.27
N ASP A 227 6.45 17.28 -13.96
CA ASP A 227 5.19 17.16 -14.70
C ASP A 227 5.15 18.27 -15.76
N PRO A 228 5.16 17.93 -17.07
CA PRO A 228 5.09 18.94 -18.14
C PRO A 228 3.85 19.83 -18.09
N ARG A 229 2.77 19.37 -17.44
CA ARG A 229 1.53 20.14 -17.25
C ARG A 229 1.64 21.16 -16.11
N HIS A 230 2.62 20.97 -15.23
CA HIS A 230 2.87 21.81 -14.06
C HIS A 230 4.37 22.12 -13.95
N PRO A 231 4.94 22.87 -14.90
CA PRO A 231 6.37 23.16 -14.95
C PRO A 231 6.88 23.95 -13.74
N GLU A 232 5.97 24.63 -13.03
CA GLU A 232 6.22 25.34 -11.77
C GLU A 232 6.24 24.41 -10.55
N ALA A 233 5.85 23.15 -10.71
CA ALA A 233 5.85 22.20 -9.61
C ALA A 233 7.27 21.91 -9.10
N LYS A 234 7.41 21.73 -7.81
CA LYS A 234 8.69 21.38 -7.19
C LYS A 234 9.21 20.07 -7.75
N TYR A 235 10.46 20.07 -8.21
CA TYR A 235 11.17 18.87 -8.65
C TYR A 235 11.19 17.81 -7.52
N ASN A 236 10.64 16.64 -7.79
CA ASN A 236 10.56 15.53 -6.85
C ASN A 236 10.72 14.19 -7.59
N PRO A 237 11.96 13.78 -7.92
CA PRO A 237 12.23 12.55 -8.66
C PRO A 237 11.83 11.32 -7.86
N GLY A 238 11.38 10.27 -8.56
CA GLY A 238 11.03 9.00 -7.95
C GLY A 238 12.26 8.27 -7.41
N TYR A 239 12.29 7.95 -6.13
CA TYR A 239 13.43 7.25 -5.52
C TYR A 239 13.74 5.92 -6.21
N ILE A 240 12.82 4.97 -6.18
CA ILE A 240 13.08 3.60 -6.63
C ILE A 240 13.31 3.52 -8.14
N SER A 241 12.53 4.24 -8.95
CA SER A 241 12.71 4.24 -10.41
C SER A 241 14.09 4.76 -10.82
N ASN A 242 14.57 5.83 -10.18
CA ASN A 242 15.89 6.39 -10.48
C ASN A 242 17.01 5.48 -9.96
N ILE A 243 16.88 4.88 -8.77
CA ILE A 243 17.86 3.90 -8.26
C ILE A 243 17.96 2.70 -9.22
N LEU A 244 16.84 2.16 -9.70
CA LEU A 244 16.82 1.06 -10.66
C LEU A 244 17.53 1.42 -11.96
N HIS A 245 17.28 2.62 -12.50
CA HIS A 245 17.88 3.06 -13.76
C HIS A 245 19.36 3.40 -13.64
N ASP A 246 19.74 4.17 -12.61
CA ASP A 246 21.02 4.85 -12.55
C ASP A 246 22.04 4.14 -11.65
N LEU A 247 21.60 3.43 -10.62
CA LEU A 247 22.48 2.85 -9.61
C LEU A 247 22.49 1.33 -9.59
N LYS A 248 21.49 0.66 -10.17
CA LYS A 248 21.41 -0.80 -10.22
C LYS A 248 21.89 -1.34 -11.55
N ASN A 249 22.75 -2.34 -11.48
CA ASN A 249 23.35 -3.03 -12.63
C ASN A 249 22.88 -4.48 -12.71
N GLU A 250 23.12 -5.12 -13.86
CA GLU A 250 22.98 -6.57 -13.98
C GLU A 250 23.90 -7.26 -12.97
N GLY A 251 23.36 -8.27 -12.29
CA GLY A 251 24.02 -8.94 -11.17
C GLY A 251 23.64 -8.42 -9.78
N ASP A 252 23.13 -7.18 -9.66
CA ASP A 252 22.73 -6.62 -8.37
C ASP A 252 21.51 -7.32 -7.80
N ILE A 253 21.44 -7.34 -6.47
CA ILE A 253 20.35 -7.96 -5.72
C ILE A 253 19.35 -6.90 -5.27
N ILE A 254 18.06 -7.22 -5.42
CA ILE A 254 16.94 -6.47 -4.91
C ILE A 254 15.96 -7.40 -4.18
N GLU A 255 15.06 -6.86 -3.40
CA GLU A 255 14.01 -7.61 -2.72
C GLU A 255 12.67 -7.44 -3.44
N VAL A 256 11.96 -8.55 -3.59
CA VAL A 256 10.72 -8.64 -4.38
C VAL A 256 9.65 -9.37 -3.58
N SER A 257 8.40 -8.88 -3.68
CA SER A 257 7.23 -9.55 -3.10
C SER A 257 6.69 -10.64 -4.02
N HIS A 258 5.86 -11.53 -3.44
CA HIS A 258 4.95 -12.38 -4.20
C HIS A 258 4.05 -11.51 -5.11
N PRO A 259 3.59 -12.01 -6.29
CA PRO A 259 2.62 -11.29 -7.11
C PRO A 259 1.28 -11.05 -6.39
N HIS A 260 0.79 -9.83 -6.47
CA HIS A 260 -0.49 -9.38 -5.91
C HIS A 260 -1.26 -8.54 -6.94
N GLY A 261 -2.53 -8.30 -6.70
CA GLY A 261 -3.36 -7.42 -7.53
C GLY A 261 -4.82 -7.86 -7.57
N ASP A 262 -5.69 -6.91 -7.84
CA ASP A 262 -7.14 -7.03 -7.87
C ASP A 262 -7.73 -6.58 -9.23
N PHE A 263 -6.89 -6.09 -10.14
CA PHE A 263 -7.30 -5.69 -11.49
C PHE A 263 -6.80 -6.72 -12.51
N PHE A 264 -7.73 -7.40 -13.16
CA PHE A 264 -7.43 -8.48 -14.10
C PHE A 264 -8.09 -8.26 -15.44
N LEU A 265 -7.51 -8.86 -16.49
CA LEU A 265 -8.20 -9.02 -17.76
C LEU A 265 -9.48 -9.83 -17.52
N VAL A 266 -10.60 -9.36 -18.04
CA VAL A 266 -11.87 -10.08 -17.96
C VAL A 266 -11.79 -11.27 -18.92
N ASP A 267 -11.99 -12.49 -18.37
CA ASP A 267 -12.09 -13.70 -19.19
C ASP A 267 -13.37 -13.62 -20.05
N GLY A 268 -13.22 -13.60 -21.35
CA GLY A 268 -14.32 -13.58 -22.31
C GLY A 268 -13.89 -13.05 -23.68
N GLU A 269 -14.59 -13.45 -24.71
CA GLU A 269 -14.42 -12.87 -26.05
C GLU A 269 -14.91 -11.40 -26.02
N SER A 270 -13.98 -10.47 -25.77
CA SER A 270 -14.27 -9.04 -25.99
C SER A 270 -14.15 -8.76 -27.50
N THR A 271 -15.24 -8.34 -28.11
CA THR A 271 -15.24 -7.82 -29.49
C THR A 271 -14.84 -6.35 -29.55
N SER A 272 -14.55 -5.74 -28.41
CA SER A 272 -14.08 -4.35 -28.30
C SER A 272 -12.57 -4.31 -28.09
N PRO A 273 -11.85 -3.36 -28.72
CA PRO A 273 -10.45 -3.10 -28.37
C PRO A 273 -10.32 -2.78 -26.89
N ILE A 274 -9.24 -3.24 -26.29
CA ILE A 274 -8.86 -2.90 -24.92
C ILE A 274 -8.24 -1.50 -24.91
#